data_73a73d0e1487be31e0506b0a3d9eec17
#
_entry.id   73a73d0e1487be31e0506b0a3d9eec17
#
_cell.length_a   1.000
_cell.length_b   1.000
_cell.length_c   1.000
_cell.angle_alpha   90.00
_cell.angle_beta   90.00
_cell.angle_gamma   90.00
#
_symmetry.space_group_name_H-M   'P 1'
#
loop_
_entity.id
_entity.type
_entity.pdbx_description
1 polymer ?
#
loop_
_entity_poly.entity_id
_entity_poly.type
_entity_poly.pdbx_seq_one_letter_code
_entity_poly.pdbx_strand_id
1 'polypeptide(L)'
;IAGAGIDVMWATATKEREEQMRVVPVDLLKGLNNYRLLLIRKDSQLQFNQVKTLNDLKRFTAGSGEHWTDGFIMRDNGFSVVLTSSYFGLFKMLAARRFDFIPRGLHEVGYDATVYKEFALEKEKNILLSYSPAISYCFFVNKNNLKLADRIERGLKIAQQDGSFDKLFYQVPSFKEGEEILKRANRIVLDVKNTKK
;
A
#
# COMPACT_ATOMS: atom_id res chain seq x y z
N ILE A 1 -6.72 -14.06 15.69
CA ILE A 1 -6.69 -13.11 16.85
C ILE A 1 -7.24 -13.80 18.11
N ALA A 2 -8.08 -14.82 18.01
CA ALA A 2 -8.55 -15.55 19.19
C ALA A 2 -7.36 -16.31 19.84
N GLY A 3 -6.97 -15.89 21.05
CA GLY A 3 -5.93 -16.56 21.85
C GLY A 3 -4.50 -16.05 21.66
N ALA A 4 -4.24 -15.06 20.80
CA ALA A 4 -2.87 -14.60 20.51
C ALA A 4 -2.42 -13.36 21.32
N GLY A 5 -3.22 -12.85 22.25
CA GLY A 5 -2.88 -11.64 23.03
C GLY A 5 -2.90 -10.34 22.24
N ILE A 6 -3.47 -10.32 21.04
CA ILE A 6 -3.64 -9.12 20.21
C ILE A 6 -5.11 -8.75 20.18
N ASP A 7 -5.44 -7.57 20.71
CA ASP A 7 -6.81 -7.07 20.76
C ASP A 7 -7.17 -6.23 19.53
N VAL A 8 -6.20 -5.52 18.96
CA VAL A 8 -6.37 -4.61 17.82
C VAL A 8 -5.23 -4.80 16.82
N MET A 9 -5.56 -4.86 15.56
CA MET A 9 -4.58 -4.78 14.47
C MET A 9 -5.06 -3.80 13.40
N TRP A 10 -4.18 -3.40 12.51
CA TRP A 10 -4.52 -2.59 11.33
C TRP A 10 -4.14 -3.32 10.06
N ALA A 11 -4.97 -3.22 9.05
CA ALA A 11 -4.73 -3.84 7.75
C ALA A 11 -5.62 -3.23 6.66
N THR A 12 -5.32 -3.57 5.42
CA THR A 12 -6.21 -3.35 4.29
C THR A 12 -7.53 -4.12 4.51
N ALA A 13 -8.67 -3.44 4.35
CA ALA A 13 -10.01 -4.02 4.55
C ALA A 13 -10.40 -4.89 3.36
N THR A 14 -10.00 -6.16 3.39
CA THR A 14 -10.39 -7.16 2.39
C THR A 14 -11.62 -7.95 2.87
N LYS A 15 -12.42 -8.43 1.92
CA LYS A 15 -13.60 -9.26 2.20
C LYS A 15 -13.28 -10.43 3.13
N GLU A 16 -12.19 -11.14 2.85
CA GLU A 16 -11.72 -12.26 3.67
C GLU A 16 -11.46 -11.85 5.13
N ARG A 17 -10.82 -10.67 5.35
CA ARG A 17 -10.58 -10.18 6.71
C ARG A 17 -11.86 -9.76 7.43
N GLU A 18 -12.80 -9.16 6.71
CA GLU A 18 -14.11 -8.77 7.27
C GLU A 18 -14.98 -9.98 7.65
N GLU A 19 -14.80 -11.10 6.97
CA GLU A 19 -15.44 -12.37 7.35
C GLU A 19 -14.89 -12.94 8.67
N GLN A 20 -13.59 -12.78 8.91
CA GLN A 20 -12.90 -13.35 10.08
C GLN A 20 -12.84 -12.41 11.27
N MET A 21 -12.87 -11.10 11.05
CA MET A 21 -12.65 -10.08 12.07
C MET A 21 -13.71 -8.98 11.95
N ARG A 22 -13.85 -8.18 13.01
CA ARG A 22 -14.67 -6.98 12.99
C ARG A 22 -13.84 -5.79 12.51
N VAL A 23 -14.22 -5.21 11.39
CA VAL A 23 -13.63 -3.96 10.90
C VAL A 23 -14.19 -2.77 11.67
N VAL A 24 -13.32 -1.80 11.97
CA VAL A 24 -13.69 -0.45 12.39
C VAL A 24 -13.71 0.41 11.12
N PRO A 25 -14.89 0.86 10.63
CA PRO A 25 -15.04 1.42 9.28
C PRO A 25 -14.59 2.89 9.19
N VAL A 26 -13.36 3.15 9.59
CA VAL A 26 -12.69 4.46 9.50
C VAL A 26 -11.37 4.26 8.79
N ASP A 27 -11.19 4.94 7.64
CA ASP A 27 -9.94 4.86 6.89
C ASP A 27 -8.83 5.65 7.58
N LEU A 28 -7.78 4.95 7.98
CA LEU A 28 -6.64 5.51 8.71
C LEU A 28 -5.66 6.29 7.82
N LEU A 29 -5.72 6.09 6.51
CA LEU A 29 -4.75 6.62 5.56
C LEU A 29 -5.33 7.66 4.58
N LYS A 30 -6.56 8.15 4.83
CA LYS A 30 -7.19 9.21 4.00
C LYS A 30 -7.15 8.89 2.50
N GLY A 31 -7.34 7.62 2.14
CA GLY A 31 -7.32 7.14 0.75
C GLY A 31 -5.94 6.84 0.18
N LEU A 32 -4.83 7.14 0.85
CA LEU A 32 -3.46 6.86 0.36
C LEU A 32 -3.26 5.38 0.04
N ASN A 33 -3.99 4.49 0.73
CA ASN A 33 -3.91 3.04 0.51
C ASN A 33 -4.45 2.58 -0.86
N ASN A 34 -5.14 3.45 -1.60
CA ASN A 34 -5.64 3.12 -2.93
C ASN A 34 -4.61 3.31 -4.04
N TYR A 35 -3.48 3.90 -3.73
CA TYR A 35 -2.47 4.26 -4.72
C TYR A 35 -1.14 3.59 -4.42
N ARG A 36 -0.43 3.22 -5.51
CA ARG A 36 0.91 2.66 -5.43
C ARG A 36 1.88 3.42 -6.30
N LEU A 37 3.02 3.79 -5.73
CA LEU A 37 4.20 4.10 -6.51
C LEU A 37 5.02 2.83 -6.74
N LEU A 38 5.80 2.84 -7.80
CA LEU A 38 6.73 1.77 -8.08
C LEU A 38 8.10 2.12 -7.47
N LEU A 39 8.62 1.24 -6.64
CA LEU A 39 10.02 1.28 -6.25
C LEU A 39 10.82 0.49 -7.29
N ILE A 40 11.80 1.14 -7.91
CA ILE A 40 12.60 0.60 -9.00
C ILE A 40 14.10 0.78 -8.72
N ARG A 41 14.96 0.14 -9.49
CA ARG A 41 16.39 0.46 -9.50
C ARG A 41 16.62 1.82 -10.19
N LYS A 42 17.57 2.61 -9.71
CA LYS A 42 17.89 3.93 -10.29
C LYS A 42 18.23 3.89 -11.78
N ASP A 43 18.89 2.82 -12.22
CA ASP A 43 19.27 2.64 -13.62
C ASP A 43 18.12 2.18 -14.53
N SER A 44 16.93 1.92 -13.97
CA SER A 44 15.78 1.41 -14.73
C SER A 44 14.80 2.50 -15.17
N GLN A 45 14.89 3.73 -14.68
CA GLN A 45 13.92 4.79 -14.96
C GLN A 45 13.67 5.02 -16.47
N LEU A 46 14.70 4.94 -17.30
CA LEU A 46 14.55 5.13 -18.75
C LEU A 46 13.62 4.10 -19.39
N GLN A 47 13.63 2.86 -18.89
CA GLN A 47 12.72 1.80 -19.37
C GLN A 47 11.27 2.10 -18.94
N PHE A 48 11.07 2.57 -17.70
CA PHE A 48 9.75 2.94 -17.21
C PHE A 48 9.18 4.20 -17.87
N ASN A 49 10.00 5.10 -18.41
CA ASN A 49 9.54 6.27 -19.18
C ASN A 49 8.75 5.88 -20.45
N GLN A 50 8.92 4.66 -20.95
CA GLN A 50 8.19 4.14 -22.11
C GLN A 50 6.80 3.61 -21.77
N VAL A 51 6.49 3.42 -20.51
CA VAL A 51 5.19 2.92 -20.04
C VAL A 51 4.14 4.01 -20.16
N LYS A 52 3.09 3.73 -20.94
CA LYS A 52 1.93 4.62 -21.13
C LYS A 52 0.62 3.96 -20.73
N THR A 53 0.58 2.65 -20.74
CA THR A 53 -0.60 1.85 -20.48
C THR A 53 -0.30 0.75 -19.45
N LEU A 54 -1.36 0.17 -18.87
CA LEU A 54 -1.21 -0.98 -17.98
C LEU A 54 -0.58 -2.18 -18.73
N ASN A 55 -0.86 -2.35 -20.02
CA ASN A 55 -0.27 -3.43 -20.82
C ASN A 55 1.24 -3.23 -21.04
N ASP A 56 1.69 -1.99 -21.14
CA ASP A 56 3.13 -1.71 -21.20
C ASP A 56 3.80 -2.09 -19.88
N LEU A 57 3.15 -1.78 -18.74
CA LEU A 57 3.68 -2.12 -17.43
C LEU A 57 3.72 -3.63 -17.17
N LYS A 58 2.79 -4.40 -17.75
CA LYS A 58 2.76 -5.87 -17.62
C LYS A 58 3.96 -6.60 -18.26
N ARG A 59 4.76 -5.91 -19.05
CA ARG A 59 6.03 -6.47 -19.57
C ARG A 59 7.11 -6.56 -18.50
N PHE A 60 6.92 -5.86 -17.38
CA PHE A 60 7.82 -5.87 -16.23
C PHE A 60 7.29 -6.83 -15.18
N THR A 61 8.20 -7.47 -14.46
CA THR A 61 7.87 -8.38 -13.37
C THR A 61 7.77 -7.60 -12.06
N ALA A 62 6.69 -7.78 -11.32
CA ALA A 62 6.51 -7.21 -9.99
C ALA A 62 7.12 -8.11 -8.92
N GLY A 63 7.66 -7.51 -7.86
CA GLY A 63 8.00 -8.20 -6.60
C GLY A 63 7.00 -7.86 -5.51
N SER A 64 6.66 -8.82 -4.64
CA SER A 64 5.77 -8.60 -3.51
C SER A 64 6.08 -9.52 -2.34
N GLY A 65 5.68 -9.11 -1.13
CA GLY A 65 5.62 -10.01 0.01
C GLY A 65 4.58 -11.11 -0.22
N GLU A 66 4.86 -12.30 0.29
CA GLU A 66 4.05 -13.50 0.06
C GLU A 66 2.58 -13.35 0.52
N HIS A 67 2.36 -12.61 1.62
CA HIS A 67 1.03 -12.39 2.19
C HIS A 67 0.48 -10.97 1.92
N TRP A 68 1.12 -10.21 1.03
CA TRP A 68 0.66 -8.87 0.70
C TRP A 68 -0.48 -8.89 -0.31
N THR A 69 -1.48 -8.06 -0.04
CA THR A 69 -2.63 -7.88 -0.93
C THR A 69 -2.20 -7.48 -2.34
N ASP A 70 -1.13 -6.70 -2.46
CA ASP A 70 -0.58 -6.24 -3.74
C ASP A 70 -0.16 -7.39 -4.66
N GLY A 71 0.50 -8.43 -4.12
CA GLY A 71 0.91 -9.58 -4.91
C GLY A 71 -0.26 -10.32 -5.55
N PHE A 72 -1.36 -10.45 -4.83
CA PHE A 72 -2.60 -11.06 -5.34
C PHE A 72 -3.27 -10.17 -6.38
N ILE A 73 -3.45 -8.87 -6.08
CA ILE A 73 -4.06 -7.92 -7.02
C ILE A 73 -3.28 -7.88 -8.33
N MET A 74 -1.95 -7.82 -8.27
CA MET A 74 -1.11 -7.82 -9.47
C MET A 74 -1.28 -9.10 -10.30
N ARG A 75 -1.25 -10.27 -9.68
CA ARG A 75 -1.50 -11.55 -10.39
C ARG A 75 -2.86 -11.60 -11.05
N ASP A 76 -3.89 -11.19 -10.33
CA ASP A 76 -5.27 -11.20 -10.81
C ASP A 76 -5.47 -10.23 -12.00
N ASN A 77 -4.60 -9.22 -12.13
CA ASN A 77 -4.55 -8.31 -13.27
C ASN A 77 -3.58 -8.75 -14.38
N GLY A 78 -3.01 -9.95 -14.30
CA GLY A 78 -2.17 -10.55 -15.35
C GLY A 78 -0.71 -10.10 -15.34
N PHE A 79 -0.19 -9.64 -14.21
CA PHE A 79 1.24 -9.39 -14.04
C PHE A 79 2.00 -10.68 -13.69
N SER A 80 3.23 -10.78 -14.16
CA SER A 80 4.22 -11.70 -13.57
C SER A 80 4.62 -11.20 -12.19
N VAL A 81 4.56 -12.06 -11.16
CA VAL A 81 4.87 -11.64 -9.78
C VAL A 81 5.80 -12.65 -9.11
N VAL A 82 6.91 -12.15 -8.59
CA VAL A 82 7.82 -12.90 -7.71
C VAL A 82 7.48 -12.60 -6.26
N LEU A 83 7.28 -13.64 -5.47
CA LEU A 83 6.95 -13.53 -4.05
C LEU A 83 8.13 -13.91 -3.17
N THR A 84 8.20 -13.29 -1.99
CA THR A 84 9.15 -13.66 -0.93
C THR A 84 8.53 -13.46 0.45
N SER A 85 8.86 -14.35 1.39
CA SER A 85 8.50 -14.20 2.80
C SER A 85 9.42 -13.21 3.55
N SER A 86 10.59 -12.90 2.99
CA SER A 86 11.56 -11.99 3.60
C SER A 86 11.32 -10.54 3.17
N TYR A 87 10.92 -9.69 4.11
CA TYR A 87 10.77 -8.24 3.85
C TYR A 87 12.08 -7.62 3.33
N PHE A 88 13.18 -7.81 4.04
CA PHE A 88 14.49 -7.33 3.60
C PHE A 88 14.96 -7.97 2.30
N GLY A 89 14.70 -9.28 2.13
CA GLY A 89 15.02 -10.03 0.93
C GLY A 89 14.38 -9.45 -0.33
N LEU A 90 13.17 -8.89 -0.21
CA LEU A 90 12.45 -8.28 -1.33
C LEU A 90 13.28 -7.16 -1.98
N PHE A 91 13.84 -6.25 -1.19
CA PHE A 91 14.64 -5.12 -1.71
C PHE A 91 15.99 -5.60 -2.29
N LYS A 92 16.63 -6.59 -1.66
CA LYS A 92 17.82 -7.25 -2.23
C LYS A 92 17.54 -7.91 -3.58
N MET A 93 16.41 -8.57 -3.70
CA MET A 93 16.01 -9.23 -4.95
C MET A 93 15.76 -8.23 -6.07
N LEU A 94 15.14 -7.07 -5.77
CA LEU A 94 14.98 -5.97 -6.73
C LEU A 94 16.35 -5.45 -7.20
N ALA A 95 17.28 -5.20 -6.27
CA ALA A 95 18.63 -4.78 -6.59
C ALA A 95 19.38 -5.82 -7.44
N ALA A 96 19.19 -7.11 -7.14
CA ALA A 96 19.77 -8.24 -7.87
C ALA A 96 19.05 -8.57 -9.21
N ARG A 97 18.12 -7.72 -9.68
CA ARG A 97 17.39 -7.88 -10.96
C ARG A 97 16.57 -9.16 -11.06
N ARG A 98 16.05 -9.67 -9.92
CA ARG A 98 15.16 -10.85 -9.91
C ARG A 98 13.75 -10.51 -10.39
N PHE A 99 13.39 -9.24 -10.32
CA PHE A 99 12.18 -8.63 -10.87
C PHE A 99 12.46 -7.12 -11.06
N ASP A 100 11.48 -6.36 -11.56
CA ASP A 100 11.73 -5.00 -12.06
C ASP A 100 11.25 -3.90 -11.14
N PHE A 101 10.17 -4.13 -10.39
CA PHE A 101 9.59 -3.14 -9.48
C PHE A 101 8.88 -3.76 -8.30
N ILE A 102 8.70 -2.98 -7.25
CA ILE A 102 7.83 -3.29 -6.10
C ILE A 102 6.74 -2.21 -6.04
N PRO A 103 5.44 -2.57 -6.14
CA PRO A 103 4.35 -1.63 -5.86
C PRO A 103 4.31 -1.35 -4.35
N ARG A 104 4.42 -0.06 -3.98
CA ARG A 104 4.43 0.38 -2.57
C ARG A 104 3.38 1.45 -2.35
N GLY A 105 2.68 1.37 -1.22
CA GLY A 105 1.75 2.41 -0.81
C GLY A 105 2.42 3.79 -0.75
N LEU A 106 1.68 4.84 -1.07
CA LEU A 106 2.20 6.21 -1.00
C LEU A 106 2.74 6.58 0.39
N HIS A 107 2.18 5.96 1.42
CA HIS A 107 2.58 6.15 2.82
C HIS A 107 3.84 5.35 3.22
N GLU A 108 4.36 4.48 2.35
CA GLU A 108 5.48 3.57 2.64
C GLU A 108 6.71 3.86 1.78
N VAL A 109 6.52 4.18 0.51
CA VAL A 109 7.57 4.20 -0.52
C VAL A 109 8.72 5.17 -0.19
N GLY A 110 8.43 6.29 0.46
CA GLY A 110 9.44 7.27 0.87
C GLY A 110 10.37 6.71 1.95
N TYR A 111 9.79 6.04 2.93
CA TYR A 111 10.54 5.35 3.99
C TYR A 111 11.42 4.25 3.41
N ASP A 112 10.87 3.38 2.57
CA ASP A 112 11.61 2.28 1.95
C ASP A 112 12.80 2.77 1.11
N ALA A 113 12.59 3.80 0.29
CA ALA A 113 13.66 4.39 -0.52
C ALA A 113 14.79 4.98 0.34
N THR A 114 14.49 5.43 1.55
CA THR A 114 15.48 5.97 2.49
C THR A 114 16.22 4.87 3.24
N VAL A 115 15.49 3.88 3.78
CA VAL A 115 16.06 2.79 4.59
C VAL A 115 16.95 1.89 3.74
N TYR A 116 16.57 1.64 2.48
CA TYR A 116 17.31 0.75 1.56
C TYR A 116 18.12 1.51 0.50
N LYS A 117 18.63 2.70 0.85
CA LYS A 117 19.44 3.55 -0.03
C LYS A 117 20.69 2.85 -0.57
N GLU A 118 21.27 1.91 0.18
CA GLU A 118 22.45 1.12 -0.22
C GLU A 118 22.17 0.22 -1.43
N PHE A 119 20.92 -0.11 -1.72
CA PHE A 119 20.55 -0.91 -2.88
C PHE A 119 20.34 -0.10 -4.16
N ALA A 120 20.64 1.20 -4.13
CA ALA A 120 20.45 2.11 -5.26
C ALA A 120 19.03 2.04 -5.87
N LEU A 121 18.02 2.02 -4.99
CA LEU A 121 16.60 2.06 -5.36
C LEU A 121 16.08 3.50 -5.37
N GLU A 122 15.05 3.76 -6.18
CA GLU A 122 14.37 5.05 -6.24
C GLU A 122 12.87 4.88 -6.52
N LYS A 123 12.10 5.93 -6.22
CA LYS A 123 10.68 6.04 -6.60
C LYS A 123 10.59 6.31 -8.10
N GLU A 124 9.85 5.48 -8.82
CA GLU A 124 9.51 5.75 -10.23
C GLU A 124 8.80 7.10 -10.36
N LYS A 125 9.11 7.88 -11.43
CA LYS A 125 8.76 9.31 -11.49
C LYS A 125 7.46 9.62 -12.24
N ASN A 126 6.97 8.71 -13.09
CA ASN A 126 5.93 9.01 -14.08
C ASN A 126 4.62 8.24 -13.88
N ILE A 127 4.63 7.16 -13.11
CA ILE A 127 3.50 6.22 -12.99
C ILE A 127 2.91 6.30 -11.59
N LEU A 128 1.59 6.22 -11.53
CA LEU A 128 0.82 6.01 -10.31
C LEU A 128 -0.21 4.93 -10.58
N LEU A 129 -0.17 3.83 -9.82
CA LEU A 129 -1.25 2.84 -9.89
C LEU A 129 -2.40 3.27 -8.99
N SER A 130 -3.62 3.14 -9.49
CA SER A 130 -4.86 3.39 -8.75
C SER A 130 -5.65 2.10 -8.64
N TYR A 131 -5.94 1.66 -7.42
CA TYR A 131 -6.74 0.46 -7.17
C TYR A 131 -8.23 0.80 -7.16
N SER A 132 -9.01 0.15 -8.01
CA SER A 132 -10.45 0.34 -8.14
C SER A 132 -11.20 -1.00 -8.08
N PRO A 133 -12.23 -1.13 -7.24
CA PRO A 133 -12.73 -0.17 -6.27
C PRO A 133 -11.73 0.12 -5.14
N ALA A 134 -11.87 1.31 -4.55
CA ALA A 134 -11.03 1.76 -3.44
C ALA A 134 -11.13 0.83 -2.24
N ILE A 135 -10.03 0.68 -1.50
CA ILE A 135 -9.92 -0.20 -0.34
C ILE A 135 -9.33 0.56 0.84
N SER A 136 -10.06 0.60 1.95
CA SER A 136 -9.65 1.31 3.15
C SER A 136 -8.57 0.56 3.94
N TYR A 137 -7.79 1.29 4.70
CA TYR A 137 -6.86 0.76 5.68
C TYR A 137 -7.41 1.03 7.07
N CYS A 138 -7.82 -0.01 7.77
CA CYS A 138 -8.65 0.09 8.96
C CYS A 138 -8.08 -0.65 10.16
N PHE A 139 -8.54 -0.30 11.35
CA PHE A 139 -8.40 -1.18 12.50
C PHE A 139 -9.37 -2.37 12.42
N PHE A 140 -8.90 -3.49 12.94
CA PHE A 140 -9.67 -4.71 13.11
C PHE A 140 -9.54 -5.18 14.55
N VAL A 141 -10.63 -5.72 15.10
CA VAL A 141 -10.69 -6.34 16.41
C VAL A 141 -11.27 -7.75 16.29
N ASN A 142 -11.29 -8.52 17.37
CA ASN A 142 -11.98 -9.80 17.40
C ASN A 142 -13.43 -9.62 16.93
N LYS A 143 -13.92 -10.55 16.09
CA LYS A 143 -15.25 -10.48 15.46
C LYS A 143 -16.38 -10.22 16.44
N ASN A 144 -16.28 -10.79 17.64
CA ASN A 144 -17.31 -10.70 18.69
C ASN A 144 -17.09 -9.51 19.66
N ASN A 145 -15.99 -8.77 19.56
CA ASN A 145 -15.72 -7.65 20.45
C ASN A 145 -16.30 -6.33 19.91
N LEU A 146 -17.64 -6.27 19.87
CA LEU A 146 -18.38 -5.11 19.38
C LEU A 146 -18.10 -3.86 20.22
N LYS A 147 -17.98 -4.01 21.56
CA LYS A 147 -17.72 -2.89 22.46
C LYS A 147 -16.40 -2.18 22.15
N LEU A 148 -15.35 -2.95 21.83
CA LEU A 148 -14.05 -2.38 21.48
C LEU A 148 -14.10 -1.71 20.10
N ALA A 149 -14.75 -2.35 19.11
CA ALA A 149 -14.95 -1.77 17.78
C ALA A 149 -15.65 -0.41 17.86
N ASP A 150 -16.80 -0.35 18.55
CA ASP A 150 -17.58 0.87 18.73
C ASP A 150 -16.82 1.98 19.48
N ARG A 151 -16.01 1.59 20.48
CA ARG A 151 -15.18 2.54 21.22
C ARG A 151 -14.11 3.16 20.31
N ILE A 152 -13.40 2.34 19.51
CA ILE A 152 -12.37 2.81 18.60
C ILE A 152 -13.00 3.69 17.50
N GLU A 153 -14.11 3.26 16.91
CA GLU A 153 -14.82 4.01 15.88
C GLU A 153 -15.23 5.40 16.36
N ARG A 154 -15.86 5.47 17.53
CA ARG A 154 -16.26 6.77 18.13
C ARG A 154 -15.06 7.64 18.43
N GLY A 155 -13.97 7.08 18.99
CA GLY A 155 -12.75 7.82 19.27
C GLY A 155 -12.12 8.40 17.99
N LEU A 156 -12.04 7.63 16.91
CA LEU A 156 -11.53 8.10 15.63
C LEU A 156 -12.42 9.18 15.00
N LYS A 157 -13.75 9.03 15.08
CA LYS A 157 -14.69 10.06 14.59
C LYS A 157 -14.55 11.38 15.36
N ILE A 158 -14.39 11.32 16.68
CA ILE A 158 -14.11 12.51 17.50
C ILE A 158 -12.78 13.13 17.09
N ALA A 159 -11.73 12.34 16.93
CA ALA A 159 -10.42 12.81 16.52
C ALA A 159 -10.42 13.46 15.11
N GLN A 160 -11.28 12.97 14.21
CA GLN A 160 -11.50 13.62 12.91
C GLN A 160 -12.23 14.96 13.04
N GLN A 161 -13.20 15.05 13.95
CA GLN A 161 -14.00 16.28 14.15
C GLN A 161 -13.21 17.39 14.86
N ASP A 162 -12.39 17.03 15.85
CA ASP A 162 -11.58 18.01 16.62
C ASP A 162 -10.21 18.31 15.98
N GLY A 163 -9.90 17.67 14.84
CA GLY A 163 -8.66 17.87 14.09
C GLY A 163 -7.43 17.15 14.67
N SER A 164 -7.54 16.45 15.78
CA SER A 164 -6.40 15.72 16.38
C SER A 164 -5.92 14.57 15.52
N PHE A 165 -6.82 13.93 14.75
CA PHE A 165 -6.46 12.92 13.75
C PHE A 165 -5.54 13.52 12.67
N ASP A 166 -5.92 14.65 12.09
CA ASP A 166 -5.13 15.31 11.05
C ASP A 166 -3.80 15.82 11.61
N LYS A 167 -3.79 16.36 12.82
CA LYS A 167 -2.56 16.77 13.48
C LYS A 167 -1.58 15.61 13.62
N LEU A 168 -2.04 14.42 14.02
CA LEU A 168 -1.21 13.22 14.12
C LEU A 168 -0.79 12.73 12.72
N PHE A 169 -1.73 12.66 11.77
CA PHE A 169 -1.51 12.18 10.42
C PHE A 169 -0.35 12.95 9.74
N TYR A 170 -0.36 14.27 9.81
CA TYR A 170 0.66 15.12 9.18
C TYR A 170 1.98 15.21 9.96
N GLN A 171 2.06 14.63 11.17
CA GLN A 171 3.34 14.41 11.86
C GLN A 171 4.14 13.26 11.25
N VAL A 172 3.51 12.37 10.49
CA VAL A 172 4.19 11.28 9.79
C VAL A 172 4.66 11.78 8.42
N PRO A 173 5.97 11.96 8.19
CA PRO A 173 6.49 12.59 6.96
C PRO A 173 6.05 11.86 5.69
N SER A 174 6.02 10.53 5.71
CA SER A 174 5.61 9.72 4.56
C SER A 174 4.12 9.87 4.21
N PHE A 175 3.25 10.14 5.18
CA PHE A 175 1.82 10.38 4.92
C PHE A 175 1.62 11.73 4.25
N LYS A 176 2.31 12.76 4.74
CA LYS A 176 2.30 14.09 4.12
C LYS A 176 2.85 14.03 2.70
N GLU A 177 3.99 13.38 2.49
CA GLU A 177 4.58 13.18 1.15
C GLU A 177 3.60 12.45 0.21
N GLY A 178 2.93 11.41 0.71
CA GLY A 178 1.94 10.64 -0.07
C GLY A 178 0.78 11.51 -0.55
N GLU A 179 0.24 12.37 0.30
CA GLU A 179 -0.82 13.30 -0.08
C GLU A 179 -0.33 14.36 -1.09
N GLU A 180 0.89 14.87 -0.93
CA GLU A 180 1.49 15.80 -1.88
C GLU A 180 1.68 15.17 -3.26
N ILE A 181 2.02 13.88 -3.32
CA ILE A 181 2.14 13.14 -4.59
C ILE A 181 0.78 13.06 -5.29
N LEU A 182 -0.31 12.80 -4.55
CA LEU A 182 -1.66 12.76 -5.12
C LEU A 182 -2.10 14.12 -5.67
N LYS A 183 -1.70 15.21 -5.04
CA LYS A 183 -2.03 16.58 -5.49
C LYS A 183 -1.26 17.00 -6.75
N ARG A 184 -0.15 16.33 -7.08
CA ARG A 184 0.65 16.63 -8.27
C ARG A 184 0.11 15.89 -9.48
N ALA A 185 -0.54 16.61 -10.42
CA ALA A 185 -1.13 16.05 -11.64
C ALA A 185 -0.11 15.69 -12.74
N ASN A 186 1.11 15.25 -12.37
CA ASN A 186 2.20 15.03 -13.32
C ASN A 186 2.51 13.55 -13.58
N ARG A 187 1.64 12.63 -13.14
CA ARG A 187 1.84 11.19 -13.31
C ARG A 187 0.76 10.58 -14.19
N ILE A 188 1.12 9.55 -14.94
CA ILE A 188 0.19 8.70 -15.66
C ILE A 188 -0.48 7.82 -14.61
N VAL A 189 -1.79 7.96 -14.44
CA VAL A 189 -2.57 7.10 -13.56
C VAL A 189 -2.99 5.85 -14.34
N LEU A 190 -2.59 4.69 -13.85
CA LEU A 190 -2.95 3.39 -14.41
C LEU A 190 -3.90 2.68 -13.46
N ASP A 191 -5.14 2.45 -13.90
CA ASP A 191 -6.15 1.78 -13.09
C ASP A 191 -5.91 0.28 -13.05
N VAL A 192 -5.88 -0.27 -11.85
CA VAL A 192 -5.69 -1.68 -11.55
C VAL A 192 -6.95 -2.18 -10.83
N LYS A 193 -7.59 -3.22 -11.36
CA LYS A 193 -8.78 -3.79 -10.75
C LYS A 193 -8.46 -4.40 -9.40
N ASN A 194 -9.08 -3.88 -8.34
CA ASN A 194 -8.94 -4.46 -7.01
C ASN A 194 -9.89 -5.66 -6.86
N THR A 195 -9.32 -6.85 -6.86
CA THR A 195 -10.04 -8.13 -6.78
C THR A 195 -10.24 -8.61 -5.34
N LYS A 196 -9.76 -7.85 -4.34
CA LYS A 196 -9.80 -8.23 -2.91
C LYS A 196 -10.85 -7.47 -2.09
N LYS A 197 -11.65 -6.64 -2.75
CA LYS A 197 -12.77 -5.93 -2.13
C LYS A 197 -14.10 -6.64 -2.34
#